data_06468050e8d3e204713d58a06d90a96b
#
_entry.id   06468050e8d3e204713d58a06d90a96b
#
_cell.length_a   1.000
_cell.length_b   1.000
_cell.length_c   1.000
_cell.angle_alpha   90.00
_cell.angle_beta   90.00
_cell.angle_gamma   90.00
#
_symmetry.space_group_name_H-M   'P 1'
#
loop_
_entity.id
_entity.type
_entity.pdbx_description
1 polymer ?
#
loop_
_entity_poly.entity_id
_entity_poly.type
_entity_poly.pdbx_seq_one_letter_code
_entity_poly.pdbx_strand_id
1 'polypeptide(L)'
;MTEPLIHAENLLKTFPAPRPRDPRVSVLRGISLDVRRGEMVSIVGPSGSGKSTLLFCLSGLEPYDSGSVRIAGHELAALSRGRLAALRRANVGFVFQSYNLIPSLTARENVALPARLARRRVDRASVDRALAEVGLDDRGGHRPGQLSGGQQQRVAIARVLALRPDLVFADEPTGSLDTATGSEVLRLLRASARDGRSVVVVTHDLEAAALADRVLVLRDGSIHRELRHPAPEQVLEAISLAGAAA
;
A
#
# COMPACT_ATOMS: atom_id res chain seq x y z
N MET A 1 25.16 2.32 -8.01
CA MET A 1 23.97 2.41 -7.12
C MET A 1 22.76 2.08 -7.98
N THR A 2 21.97 1.08 -7.60
CA THR A 2 20.74 0.71 -8.33
C THR A 2 19.69 1.81 -8.15
N GLU A 3 19.05 2.21 -9.24
CA GLU A 3 17.96 3.20 -9.23
C GLU A 3 16.81 2.74 -8.32
N PRO A 4 16.25 3.62 -7.46
CA PRO A 4 15.13 3.26 -6.60
C PRO A 4 13.90 2.89 -7.44
N LEU A 5 13.05 2.00 -6.91
CA LEU A 5 11.80 1.62 -7.57
C LEU A 5 10.76 2.75 -7.50
N ILE A 6 10.71 3.45 -6.35
CA ILE A 6 9.99 4.72 -6.18
C ILE A 6 11.01 5.80 -5.85
N HIS A 7 10.91 6.94 -6.51
CA HIS A 7 11.61 8.17 -6.18
C HIS A 7 10.60 9.30 -6.12
N ALA A 8 10.49 9.95 -4.97
CA ALA A 8 9.64 11.12 -4.77
C ALA A 8 10.47 12.29 -4.27
N GLU A 9 10.26 13.47 -4.85
CA GLU A 9 11.01 14.69 -4.51
C GLU A 9 10.07 15.87 -4.33
N ASN A 10 10.19 16.56 -3.18
CA ASN A 10 9.47 17.78 -2.81
C ASN A 10 7.95 17.71 -3.04
N LEU A 11 7.33 16.59 -2.68
CA LEU A 11 5.92 16.32 -2.94
C LEU A 11 5.02 17.20 -2.10
N LEU A 12 4.19 18.03 -2.75
CA LEU A 12 3.20 18.89 -2.11
C LEU A 12 1.78 18.46 -2.52
N LYS A 13 0.87 18.46 -1.55
CA LYS A 13 -0.55 18.20 -1.78
C LYS A 13 -1.43 19.04 -0.90
N THR A 14 -2.42 19.72 -1.51
CA THR A 14 -3.47 20.46 -0.81
C THR A 14 -4.85 19.97 -1.26
N PHE A 15 -5.82 20.07 -0.36
CA PHE A 15 -7.22 19.84 -0.69
C PHE A 15 -8.04 21.11 -0.49
N PRO A 16 -9.17 21.27 -1.20
CA PRO A 16 -10.13 22.34 -0.89
C PRO A 16 -10.60 22.21 0.56
N ALA A 17 -10.73 23.34 1.24
CA ALA A 17 -11.34 23.35 2.55
C ALA A 17 -12.85 22.99 2.45
N PRO A 18 -13.47 22.46 3.54
CA PRO A 18 -14.90 22.14 3.56
C PRO A 18 -15.81 23.35 3.27
N ARG A 19 -15.36 24.55 3.62
CA ARG A 19 -16.10 25.79 3.33
C ARG A 19 -15.41 26.54 2.19
N PRO A 20 -16.15 27.06 1.19
CA PRO A 20 -15.57 27.69 -0.01
C PRO A 20 -14.67 28.92 0.23
N ARG A 21 -14.76 29.56 1.41
CA ARG A 21 -13.98 30.75 1.78
C ARG A 21 -12.76 30.44 2.65
N ASP A 22 -12.65 29.20 3.15
CA ASP A 22 -11.52 28.82 4.00
C ASP A 22 -10.29 28.53 3.12
N PRO A 23 -9.07 28.74 3.64
CA PRO A 23 -7.83 28.42 2.92
C PRO A 23 -7.75 26.91 2.64
N ARG A 24 -7.10 26.55 1.53
CA ARG A 24 -6.83 25.14 1.21
C ARG A 24 -6.05 24.46 2.34
N VAL A 25 -6.38 23.21 2.60
CA VAL A 25 -5.70 22.42 3.64
C VAL A 25 -4.46 21.77 3.01
N SER A 26 -3.27 22.16 3.49
CA SER A 26 -2.00 21.56 3.09
C SER A 26 -1.84 20.22 3.83
N VAL A 27 -1.82 19.11 3.07
CA VAL A 27 -1.74 17.75 3.62
C VAL A 27 -0.35 17.14 3.45
N LEU A 28 0.35 17.42 2.32
CA LEU A 28 1.75 17.06 2.14
C LEU A 28 2.58 18.32 1.94
N ARG A 29 3.73 18.39 2.61
CA ARG A 29 4.53 19.62 2.73
C ARG A 29 6.00 19.36 2.38
N GLY A 30 6.28 19.01 1.10
CA GLY A 30 7.64 18.83 0.62
C GLY A 30 8.25 17.48 1.00
N ILE A 31 7.49 16.40 0.83
CA ILE A 31 7.98 15.05 1.13
C ILE A 31 8.93 14.59 0.03
N SER A 32 10.13 14.12 0.46
CA SER A 32 11.09 13.44 -0.40
C SER A 32 11.43 12.08 0.20
N LEU A 33 11.38 11.02 -0.62
CA LEU A 33 11.73 9.67 -0.19
C LEU A 33 12.06 8.78 -1.39
N ASP A 34 12.82 7.73 -1.12
CA ASP A 34 13.09 6.62 -2.04
C ASP A 34 12.56 5.31 -1.47
N VAL A 35 12.13 4.40 -2.35
CA VAL A 35 11.89 3.00 -2.00
C VAL A 35 12.71 2.13 -2.94
N ARG A 36 13.58 1.30 -2.36
CA ARG A 36 14.46 0.41 -3.13
C ARG A 36 13.73 -0.87 -3.54
N ARG A 37 14.25 -1.55 -4.57
CA ARG A 37 13.72 -2.88 -4.93
C ARG A 37 13.92 -3.87 -3.78
N GLY A 38 12.90 -4.66 -3.49
CA GLY A 38 12.91 -5.64 -2.40
C GLY A 38 12.83 -5.04 -0.99
N GLU A 39 12.57 -3.74 -0.88
CA GLU A 39 12.45 -3.06 0.40
C GLU A 39 10.98 -3.01 0.87
N MET A 40 10.77 -3.23 2.15
CA MET A 40 9.50 -2.95 2.83
C MET A 40 9.63 -1.65 3.63
N VAL A 41 8.79 -0.67 3.32
CA VAL A 41 8.73 0.62 4.00
C VAL A 41 7.37 0.78 4.68
N SER A 42 7.36 1.08 5.97
CA SER A 42 6.14 1.44 6.70
C SER A 42 6.04 2.94 6.89
N ILE A 43 4.83 3.47 6.74
CA ILE A 43 4.49 4.87 6.97
C ILE A 43 3.55 4.92 8.17
N VAL A 44 3.99 5.56 9.25
CA VAL A 44 3.27 5.69 10.51
C VAL A 44 3.12 7.16 10.91
N GLY A 45 2.32 7.45 11.91
CA GLY A 45 2.15 8.80 12.46
C GLY A 45 0.72 9.06 12.95
N PRO A 46 0.45 10.20 13.59
CA PRO A 46 -0.87 10.57 14.09
C PRO A 46 -1.97 10.55 13.02
N SER A 47 -3.22 10.48 13.45
CA SER A 47 -4.37 10.65 12.55
C SER A 47 -4.29 12.03 11.88
N GLY A 48 -4.60 12.10 10.58
CA GLY A 48 -4.53 13.35 9.83
C GLY A 48 -3.13 13.77 9.37
N SER A 49 -2.05 13.04 9.69
CA SER A 49 -0.68 13.40 9.27
C SER A 49 -0.39 13.28 7.76
N GLY A 50 -1.33 12.76 6.95
CA GLY A 50 -1.20 12.66 5.50
C GLY A 50 -0.75 11.28 4.98
N LYS A 51 -0.71 10.22 5.79
CA LYS A 51 -0.20 8.88 5.43
C LYS A 51 -0.86 8.29 4.20
N SER A 52 -2.19 8.12 4.20
CA SER A 52 -2.92 7.56 3.05
C SER A 52 -2.85 8.47 1.82
N THR A 53 -2.84 9.81 2.03
CA THR A 53 -2.62 10.77 0.94
C THR A 53 -1.25 10.57 0.30
N LEU A 54 -0.19 10.42 1.10
CA LEU A 54 1.15 10.12 0.59
C LEU A 54 1.16 8.82 -0.21
N LEU A 55 0.59 7.74 0.35
CA LEU A 55 0.51 6.45 -0.34
C LEU A 55 -0.22 6.55 -1.68
N PHE A 56 -1.34 7.29 -1.74
CA PHE A 56 -2.10 7.49 -2.99
C PHE A 56 -1.37 8.38 -3.98
N CYS A 57 -0.63 9.41 -3.55
CA CYS A 57 0.21 10.21 -4.44
C CYS A 57 1.37 9.38 -5.00
N LEU A 58 2.08 8.63 -4.17
CA LEU A 58 3.18 7.74 -4.60
C LEU A 58 2.72 6.70 -5.62
N SER A 59 1.49 6.22 -5.51
CA SER A 59 0.92 5.21 -6.40
C SER A 59 0.27 5.77 -7.67
N GLY A 60 0.16 7.09 -7.77
CA GLY A 60 -0.54 7.78 -8.86
C GLY A 60 -2.05 7.57 -8.85
N LEU A 61 -2.66 7.24 -7.70
CA LEU A 61 -4.11 7.22 -7.51
C LEU A 61 -4.65 8.63 -7.23
N GLU A 62 -3.89 9.45 -6.51
CA GLU A 62 -4.20 10.84 -6.23
C GLU A 62 -3.16 11.75 -6.90
N PRO A 63 -3.55 12.78 -7.66
CA PRO A 63 -2.61 13.75 -8.21
C PRO A 63 -2.03 14.63 -7.09
N TYR A 64 -0.76 15.00 -7.22
CA TYR A 64 -0.09 15.96 -6.35
C TYR A 64 -0.02 17.34 -7.01
N ASP A 65 0.18 18.40 -6.22
CA ASP A 65 0.16 19.78 -6.72
C ASP A 65 1.53 20.21 -7.27
N SER A 66 2.63 19.76 -6.63
CA SER A 66 4.00 19.99 -7.11
C SER A 66 4.97 18.93 -6.58
N GLY A 67 6.19 18.97 -7.06
CA GLY A 67 7.20 17.93 -6.84
C GLY A 67 7.23 16.92 -7.98
N SER A 68 7.89 15.79 -7.76
CA SER A 68 7.96 14.69 -8.73
C SER A 68 7.78 13.33 -8.05
N VAL A 69 7.19 12.38 -8.79
CA VAL A 69 7.12 10.97 -8.38
C VAL A 69 7.46 10.10 -9.59
N ARG A 70 8.45 9.25 -9.43
CA ARG A 70 8.81 8.22 -10.43
C ARG A 70 8.55 6.83 -9.87
N ILE A 71 7.97 5.97 -10.71
CA ILE A 71 7.84 4.53 -10.45
C ILE A 71 8.54 3.80 -11.59
N ALA A 72 9.49 2.91 -11.27
CA ALA A 72 10.25 2.14 -12.25
C ALA A 72 10.84 3.03 -13.37
N GLY A 73 11.39 4.20 -13.01
CA GLY A 73 11.97 5.17 -13.93
C GLY A 73 10.97 6.07 -14.67
N HIS A 74 9.66 5.85 -14.53
CA HIS A 74 8.64 6.65 -15.21
C HIS A 74 8.12 7.78 -14.32
N GLU A 75 8.28 9.04 -14.78
CA GLU A 75 7.71 10.23 -14.12
C GLU A 75 6.18 10.24 -14.28
N LEU A 76 5.45 10.19 -13.14
CA LEU A 76 3.98 10.04 -13.16
C LEU A 76 3.27 11.24 -13.78
N ALA A 77 3.73 12.46 -13.50
CA ALA A 77 3.14 13.70 -14.02
C ALA A 77 3.26 13.83 -15.55
N ALA A 78 4.27 13.19 -16.15
CA ALA A 78 4.46 13.19 -17.61
C ALA A 78 3.57 12.18 -18.35
N LEU A 79 2.88 11.29 -17.63
CA LEU A 79 2.07 10.24 -18.22
C LEU A 79 0.63 10.71 -18.47
N SER A 80 0.10 10.40 -19.66
CA SER A 80 -1.34 10.49 -19.87
C SER A 80 -2.11 9.54 -18.96
N ARG A 81 -3.39 9.81 -18.70
CA ARG A 81 -4.26 8.96 -17.86
C ARG A 81 -4.22 7.48 -18.28
N GLY A 82 -4.22 7.22 -19.59
CA GLY A 82 -4.15 5.86 -20.12
C GLY A 82 -2.80 5.18 -19.85
N ARG A 83 -1.68 5.90 -20.01
CA ARG A 83 -0.33 5.40 -19.72
C ARG A 83 -0.13 5.19 -18.22
N LEU A 84 -0.61 6.10 -17.37
CA LEU A 84 -0.57 5.94 -15.91
C LEU A 84 -1.38 4.70 -15.46
N ALA A 85 -2.58 4.49 -16.01
CA ALA A 85 -3.36 3.29 -15.75
C ALA A 85 -2.66 2.01 -16.23
N ALA A 86 -1.94 2.06 -17.37
CA ALA A 86 -1.15 0.94 -17.87
C ALA A 86 0.05 0.64 -16.95
N LEU A 87 0.79 1.67 -16.50
CA LEU A 87 1.88 1.54 -15.54
C LEU A 87 1.40 0.85 -14.26
N ARG A 88 0.29 1.33 -13.67
CA ARG A 88 -0.28 0.72 -12.46
C ARG A 88 -0.65 -0.75 -12.67
N ARG A 89 -1.35 -1.07 -13.75
CA ARG A 89 -1.72 -2.46 -14.05
C ARG A 89 -0.53 -3.39 -14.23
N ALA A 90 0.60 -2.86 -14.71
CA ALA A 90 1.79 -3.66 -14.95
C ALA A 90 2.63 -3.87 -13.69
N ASN A 91 2.78 -2.83 -12.86
CA ASN A 91 3.82 -2.79 -11.83
C ASN A 91 3.28 -2.67 -10.41
N VAL A 92 1.99 -2.31 -10.20
CA VAL A 92 1.47 -1.94 -8.88
C VAL A 92 0.32 -2.84 -8.45
N GLY A 93 0.42 -3.38 -7.24
CA GLY A 93 -0.68 -4.04 -6.52
C GLY A 93 -1.18 -3.18 -5.37
N PHE A 94 -2.48 -3.30 -5.05
CA PHE A 94 -3.10 -2.60 -3.93
C PHE A 94 -3.81 -3.55 -2.98
N VAL A 95 -3.54 -3.38 -1.68
CA VAL A 95 -4.28 -3.98 -0.57
C VAL A 95 -4.93 -2.83 0.21
N PHE A 96 -6.25 -2.80 0.30
CA PHE A 96 -7.02 -1.78 1.00
C PHE A 96 -7.62 -2.33 2.29
N GLN A 97 -7.87 -1.48 3.26
CA GLN A 97 -8.56 -1.81 4.50
C GLN A 97 -9.95 -2.41 4.25
N SER A 98 -10.69 -1.90 3.27
CA SER A 98 -12.05 -2.34 2.93
C SER A 98 -12.10 -3.51 1.92
N TYR A 99 -11.00 -4.25 1.75
CA TYR A 99 -10.83 -5.41 0.85
C TYR A 99 -11.09 -5.13 -0.64
N ASN A 100 -12.08 -4.31 -0.99
CA ASN A 100 -12.51 -3.95 -2.36
C ASN A 100 -12.71 -5.18 -3.25
N LEU A 101 -13.39 -6.20 -2.71
CA LEU A 101 -13.84 -7.36 -3.47
C LEU A 101 -15.16 -7.08 -4.14
N ILE A 102 -15.35 -7.62 -5.35
CA ILE A 102 -16.64 -7.55 -6.05
C ILE A 102 -17.57 -8.60 -5.44
N PRO A 103 -18.70 -8.21 -4.83
CA PRO A 103 -19.57 -9.13 -4.06
C PRO A 103 -20.20 -10.24 -4.90
N SER A 104 -20.45 -9.99 -6.19
CA SER A 104 -21.05 -10.96 -7.13
C SER A 104 -20.07 -12.00 -7.65
N LEU A 105 -18.76 -11.76 -7.51
CA LEU A 105 -17.69 -12.67 -7.96
C LEU A 105 -17.24 -13.59 -6.84
N THR A 106 -16.85 -14.81 -7.19
CA THR A 106 -16.19 -15.74 -6.28
C THR A 106 -14.78 -15.25 -5.90
N ALA A 107 -14.15 -15.83 -4.86
CA ALA A 107 -12.78 -15.55 -4.48
C ALA A 107 -11.82 -15.74 -5.68
N ARG A 108 -11.93 -16.85 -6.38
CA ARG A 108 -11.13 -17.14 -7.59
C ARG A 108 -11.31 -16.08 -8.67
N GLU A 109 -12.54 -15.63 -8.91
CA GLU A 109 -12.84 -14.62 -9.92
C GLU A 109 -12.32 -13.24 -9.50
N ASN A 110 -12.43 -12.87 -8.20
CA ASN A 110 -11.84 -11.65 -7.64
C ASN A 110 -10.31 -11.63 -7.82
N VAL A 111 -9.63 -12.76 -7.55
CA VAL A 111 -8.18 -12.90 -7.76
C VAL A 111 -7.81 -12.76 -9.24
N ALA A 112 -8.58 -13.35 -10.14
CA ALA A 112 -8.33 -13.30 -11.58
C ALA A 112 -8.70 -11.95 -12.23
N LEU A 113 -9.53 -11.14 -11.58
CA LEU A 113 -10.14 -9.93 -12.15
C LEU A 113 -9.12 -8.92 -12.73
N PRO A 114 -8.05 -8.52 -12.01
CA PRO A 114 -7.11 -7.53 -12.54
C PRO A 114 -6.41 -8.00 -13.82
N ALA A 115 -6.06 -9.29 -13.91
CA ALA A 115 -5.46 -9.85 -15.11
C ALA A 115 -6.44 -9.84 -16.29
N ARG A 116 -7.70 -10.19 -16.04
CA ARG A 116 -8.76 -10.11 -17.08
C ARG A 116 -8.95 -8.68 -17.58
N LEU A 117 -8.98 -7.69 -16.68
CA LEU A 117 -9.07 -6.27 -17.05
C LEU A 117 -7.82 -5.77 -17.81
N ALA A 118 -6.67 -6.34 -17.51
CA ALA A 118 -5.42 -6.07 -18.23
C ALA A 118 -5.30 -6.84 -19.55
N ARG A 119 -6.32 -7.64 -19.95
CA ARG A 119 -6.29 -8.54 -21.10
C ARG A 119 -5.09 -9.53 -21.07
N ARG A 120 -4.60 -9.84 -19.87
CA ARG A 120 -3.55 -10.84 -19.65
C ARG A 120 -4.18 -12.19 -19.38
N ARG A 121 -3.63 -13.23 -19.97
CA ARG A 121 -4.04 -14.59 -19.61
C ARG A 121 -3.46 -14.92 -18.23
N VAL A 122 -4.33 -15.21 -17.28
CA VAL A 122 -3.99 -15.85 -16.02
C VAL A 122 -4.63 -17.22 -16.07
N ASP A 123 -3.82 -18.26 -15.97
CA ASP A 123 -4.33 -19.62 -15.91
C ASP A 123 -4.96 -19.89 -14.52
N ARG A 124 -5.85 -20.87 -14.49
CA ARG A 124 -6.54 -21.27 -13.26
C ARG A 124 -5.54 -21.74 -12.19
N ALA A 125 -4.50 -22.42 -12.60
CA ALA A 125 -3.48 -22.96 -11.69
C ALA A 125 -2.71 -21.83 -10.96
N SER A 126 -2.42 -20.71 -11.63
CA SER A 126 -1.79 -19.53 -11.01
C SER A 126 -2.71 -18.85 -9.99
N VAL A 127 -4.02 -18.78 -10.27
CA VAL A 127 -5.01 -18.24 -9.33
C VAL A 127 -5.16 -19.18 -8.12
N ASP A 128 -5.25 -20.49 -8.36
CA ASP A 128 -5.39 -21.48 -7.29
C ASP A 128 -4.13 -21.54 -6.41
N ARG A 129 -2.91 -21.39 -6.97
CA ARG A 129 -1.68 -21.21 -6.20
C ARG A 129 -1.71 -19.97 -5.32
N ALA A 130 -2.13 -18.80 -5.86
CA ALA A 130 -2.21 -17.58 -5.07
C ALA A 130 -3.22 -17.68 -3.92
N LEU A 131 -4.32 -18.42 -4.10
CA LEU A 131 -5.26 -18.72 -3.01
C LEU A 131 -4.65 -19.67 -1.98
N ALA A 132 -3.89 -20.69 -2.41
CA ALA A 132 -3.20 -21.61 -1.51
C ALA A 132 -2.10 -20.91 -0.70
N GLU A 133 -1.34 -19.96 -1.31
CA GLU A 133 -0.33 -19.14 -0.63
C GLU A 133 -0.89 -18.36 0.56
N VAL A 134 -2.20 -18.06 0.52
CA VAL A 134 -2.90 -17.35 1.61
C VAL A 134 -3.80 -18.28 2.45
N GLY A 135 -3.68 -19.60 2.28
CA GLY A 135 -4.46 -20.61 3.03
C GLY A 135 -5.96 -20.61 2.71
N LEU A 136 -6.32 -20.40 1.43
CA LEU A 136 -7.70 -20.38 0.93
C LEU A 136 -7.92 -21.30 -0.27
N ASP A 137 -7.18 -22.39 -0.36
CA ASP A 137 -7.24 -23.39 -1.45
C ASP A 137 -8.63 -24.01 -1.61
N ASP A 138 -9.34 -24.24 -0.49
CA ASP A 138 -10.72 -24.78 -0.44
C ASP A 138 -11.82 -23.72 -0.58
N ARG A 139 -11.47 -22.43 -0.56
CA ARG A 139 -12.41 -21.29 -0.57
C ARG A 139 -12.58 -20.59 -1.92
N GLY A 140 -11.91 -21.04 -2.95
CA GLY A 140 -11.91 -20.42 -4.28
C GLY A 140 -13.29 -20.22 -4.92
N GLY A 141 -14.27 -21.07 -4.59
CA GLY A 141 -15.66 -20.97 -5.06
C GLY A 141 -16.58 -20.07 -4.24
N HIS A 142 -16.13 -19.60 -3.06
CA HIS A 142 -16.97 -18.78 -2.16
C HIS A 142 -17.03 -17.33 -2.63
N ARG A 143 -18.18 -16.68 -2.41
CA ARG A 143 -18.35 -15.23 -2.61
C ARG A 143 -17.97 -14.47 -1.34
N PRO A 144 -17.64 -13.16 -1.42
CA PRO A 144 -17.23 -12.36 -0.26
C PRO A 144 -18.19 -12.48 0.93
N GLY A 145 -19.51 -12.47 0.73
CA GLY A 145 -20.48 -12.62 1.82
C GLY A 145 -20.49 -14.00 2.52
N GLN A 146 -19.76 -14.99 2.00
CA GLN A 146 -19.58 -16.32 2.58
C GLN A 146 -18.22 -16.49 3.28
N LEU A 147 -17.40 -15.40 3.30
CA LEU A 147 -16.06 -15.38 3.84
C LEU A 147 -16.01 -14.47 5.08
N SER A 148 -15.22 -14.85 6.08
CA SER A 148 -14.91 -13.94 7.20
C SER A 148 -14.11 -12.74 6.71
N GLY A 149 -14.04 -11.65 7.51
CA GLY A 149 -13.24 -10.47 7.18
C GLY A 149 -11.78 -10.81 6.89
N GLY A 150 -11.17 -11.66 7.71
CA GLY A 150 -9.80 -12.14 7.48
C GLY A 150 -9.64 -12.96 6.20
N GLN A 151 -10.63 -13.79 5.86
CA GLN A 151 -10.61 -14.51 4.59
C GLN A 151 -10.76 -13.57 3.40
N GLN A 152 -11.61 -12.55 3.48
CA GLN A 152 -11.75 -11.53 2.44
C GLN A 152 -10.45 -10.75 2.25
N GLN A 153 -9.76 -10.37 3.32
CA GLN A 153 -8.45 -9.70 3.25
C GLN A 153 -7.41 -10.62 2.59
N ARG A 154 -7.38 -11.90 2.95
CA ARG A 154 -6.48 -12.87 2.29
C ARG A 154 -6.80 -13.03 0.81
N VAL A 155 -8.06 -12.98 0.38
CA VAL A 155 -8.43 -12.93 -1.05
C VAL A 155 -7.90 -11.66 -1.72
N ALA A 156 -7.98 -10.50 -1.04
CA ALA A 156 -7.43 -9.25 -1.59
C ALA A 156 -5.90 -9.32 -1.76
N ILE A 157 -5.19 -10.00 -0.85
CA ILE A 157 -3.74 -10.25 -0.98
C ILE A 157 -3.46 -11.24 -2.11
N ALA A 158 -4.19 -12.37 -2.19
CA ALA A 158 -4.04 -13.34 -3.28
C ALA A 158 -4.24 -12.68 -4.65
N ARG A 159 -5.17 -11.71 -4.76
CA ARG A 159 -5.37 -10.90 -5.96
C ARG A 159 -4.11 -10.12 -6.37
N VAL A 160 -3.35 -9.61 -5.40
CA VAL A 160 -2.07 -8.93 -5.64
C VAL A 160 -0.99 -9.95 -6.00
N LEU A 161 -0.86 -11.03 -5.23
CA LEU A 161 0.17 -12.06 -5.43
C LEU A 161 0.07 -12.73 -6.81
N ALA A 162 -1.15 -12.99 -7.29
CA ALA A 162 -1.41 -13.62 -8.59
C ALA A 162 -0.84 -12.83 -9.78
N LEU A 163 -0.74 -11.50 -9.66
CA LEU A 163 -0.21 -10.62 -10.69
C LEU A 163 1.30 -10.45 -10.63
N ARG A 164 1.92 -10.79 -9.51
CA ARG A 164 3.35 -10.59 -9.23
C ARG A 164 3.84 -9.17 -9.59
N PRO A 165 3.22 -8.11 -9.03
CA PRO A 165 3.66 -6.73 -9.27
C PRO A 165 5.02 -6.50 -8.64
N ASP A 166 5.81 -5.56 -9.19
CA ASP A 166 7.09 -5.13 -8.60
C ASP A 166 6.89 -4.35 -7.29
N LEU A 167 5.73 -3.71 -7.14
CA LEU A 167 5.41 -2.80 -6.04
C LEU A 167 4.02 -3.09 -5.47
N VAL A 168 3.94 -3.21 -4.14
CA VAL A 168 2.68 -3.38 -3.41
C VAL A 168 2.47 -2.21 -2.49
N PHE A 169 1.32 -1.54 -2.61
CA PHE A 169 0.85 -0.56 -1.63
C PHE A 169 -0.23 -1.20 -0.75
N ALA A 170 -0.13 -0.99 0.56
CA ALA A 170 -1.10 -1.48 1.53
C ALA A 170 -1.53 -0.35 2.46
N ASP A 171 -2.82 -0.01 2.45
CA ASP A 171 -3.40 1.01 3.31
C ASP A 171 -4.20 0.32 4.43
N GLU A 172 -3.66 0.36 5.65
CA GLU A 172 -4.24 -0.26 6.86
C GLU A 172 -4.65 -1.74 6.62
N PRO A 173 -3.73 -2.60 6.13
CA PRO A 173 -4.11 -3.95 5.67
C PRO A 173 -4.65 -4.87 6.77
N THR A 174 -4.48 -4.50 8.05
CA THR A 174 -4.91 -5.26 9.23
C THR A 174 -6.01 -4.57 10.02
N GLY A 175 -6.41 -3.36 9.66
CA GLY A 175 -7.27 -2.48 10.48
C GLY A 175 -8.66 -3.00 10.81
N SER A 176 -9.15 -4.05 10.15
CA SER A 176 -10.45 -4.70 10.43
C SER A 176 -10.30 -6.18 10.82
N LEU A 177 -9.09 -6.63 11.19
CA LEU A 177 -8.77 -8.01 11.50
C LEU A 177 -8.48 -8.20 13.00
N ASP A 178 -8.71 -9.40 13.49
CA ASP A 178 -8.16 -9.82 14.79
C ASP A 178 -6.62 -9.94 14.71
N THR A 179 -5.95 -9.91 15.85
CA THR A 179 -4.48 -9.87 15.95
C THR A 179 -3.81 -11.06 15.26
N ALA A 180 -4.36 -12.27 15.38
CA ALA A 180 -3.76 -13.47 14.79
C ALA A 180 -3.83 -13.42 13.25
N THR A 181 -5.00 -13.11 12.71
CA THR A 181 -5.22 -12.95 11.26
C THR A 181 -4.42 -11.78 10.70
N GLY A 182 -4.33 -10.66 11.44
CA GLY A 182 -3.50 -9.51 11.08
C GLY A 182 -2.02 -9.88 10.93
N SER A 183 -1.48 -10.63 11.90
CA SER A 183 -0.09 -11.10 11.86
C SER A 183 0.20 -12.03 10.66
N GLU A 184 -0.76 -12.84 10.23
CA GLU A 184 -0.62 -13.67 9.02
C GLU A 184 -0.54 -12.79 7.77
N VAL A 185 -1.43 -11.81 7.64
CA VAL A 185 -1.43 -10.84 6.53
C VAL A 185 -0.09 -10.10 6.42
N LEU A 186 0.44 -9.63 7.54
CA LEU A 186 1.73 -8.93 7.57
C LEU A 186 2.89 -9.83 7.17
N ARG A 187 2.88 -11.09 7.61
CA ARG A 187 3.88 -12.09 7.19
C ARG A 187 3.85 -12.33 5.68
N LEU A 188 2.67 -12.38 5.07
CA LEU A 188 2.53 -12.51 3.60
C LEU A 188 3.10 -11.30 2.86
N LEU A 189 2.82 -10.07 3.34
CA LEU A 189 3.38 -8.85 2.77
C LEU A 189 4.90 -8.81 2.93
N ARG A 190 5.44 -9.18 4.11
CA ARG A 190 6.89 -9.27 4.33
C ARG A 190 7.55 -10.33 3.46
N ALA A 191 6.94 -11.50 3.31
CA ALA A 191 7.43 -12.54 2.40
C ALA A 191 7.49 -12.03 0.95
N SER A 192 6.48 -11.28 0.50
CA SER A 192 6.49 -10.65 -0.83
C SER A 192 7.70 -9.74 -1.04
N ALA A 193 8.10 -8.94 -0.02
CA ALA A 193 9.29 -8.10 -0.12
C ALA A 193 10.56 -8.94 -0.24
N ARG A 194 10.70 -10.02 0.54
CA ARG A 194 11.84 -10.94 0.46
C ARG A 194 11.96 -11.64 -0.90
N ASP A 195 10.84 -11.83 -1.61
CA ASP A 195 10.80 -12.36 -2.98
C ASP A 195 11.15 -11.31 -4.06
N GLY A 196 11.71 -10.16 -3.65
CA GLY A 196 12.19 -9.10 -4.54
C GLY A 196 11.15 -8.07 -4.95
N ARG A 197 9.91 -8.14 -4.42
CA ARG A 197 8.91 -7.07 -4.56
C ARG A 197 9.17 -5.98 -3.54
N SER A 198 8.78 -4.74 -3.84
CA SER A 198 8.82 -3.68 -2.84
C SER A 198 7.44 -3.49 -2.25
N VAL A 199 7.37 -3.20 -0.94
CA VAL A 199 6.10 -3.05 -0.22
C VAL A 199 6.10 -1.71 0.53
N VAL A 200 5.05 -0.91 0.34
CA VAL A 200 4.81 0.31 1.12
C VAL A 200 3.52 0.13 1.90
N VAL A 201 3.61 0.16 3.22
CA VAL A 201 2.48 -0.06 4.13
C VAL A 201 2.19 1.20 4.91
N VAL A 202 0.94 1.63 4.93
CA VAL A 202 0.43 2.59 5.92
C VAL A 202 -0.24 1.79 7.03
N THR A 203 0.15 2.04 8.27
CA THR A 203 -0.45 1.36 9.42
C THR A 203 -0.33 2.18 10.71
N HIS A 204 -1.21 1.91 11.66
CA HIS A 204 -1.12 2.36 13.05
C HIS A 204 -0.69 1.22 14.00
N ASP A 205 -0.53 0.01 13.49
CA ASP A 205 -0.05 -1.15 14.23
C ASP A 205 1.48 -1.13 14.32
N LEU A 206 2.00 -1.09 15.55
CA LEU A 206 3.43 -0.98 15.83
C LEU A 206 4.21 -2.24 15.43
N GLU A 207 3.62 -3.42 15.65
CA GLU A 207 4.20 -4.70 15.24
C GLU A 207 4.31 -4.80 13.72
N ALA A 208 3.22 -4.36 13.03
CA ALA A 208 3.20 -4.25 11.58
C ALA A 208 4.31 -3.32 11.06
N ALA A 209 4.45 -2.16 11.68
CA ALA A 209 5.45 -1.16 11.29
C ALA A 209 6.87 -1.68 11.50
N ALA A 210 7.14 -2.35 12.61
CA ALA A 210 8.45 -2.88 12.96
C ALA A 210 8.93 -4.03 12.05
N LEU A 211 8.03 -4.68 11.31
CA LEU A 211 8.41 -5.69 10.31
C LEU A 211 9.10 -5.09 9.08
N ALA A 212 9.01 -3.78 8.86
CA ALA A 212 9.59 -3.12 7.71
C ALA A 212 11.11 -2.90 7.85
N ASP A 213 11.79 -2.80 6.72
CA ASP A 213 13.22 -2.44 6.69
C ASP A 213 13.43 -0.98 7.11
N ARG A 214 12.44 -0.12 6.78
CA ARG A 214 12.41 1.29 7.17
C ARG A 214 11.02 1.71 7.60
N VAL A 215 10.97 2.59 8.61
CA VAL A 215 9.74 3.22 9.09
C VAL A 215 9.87 4.73 8.94
N LEU A 216 8.92 5.33 8.21
CA LEU A 216 8.80 6.78 8.04
C LEU A 216 7.72 7.29 8.99
N VAL A 217 8.08 8.12 9.93
CA VAL A 217 7.15 8.75 10.87
C VAL A 217 6.70 10.08 10.27
N LEU A 218 5.44 10.15 9.85
CA LEU A 218 4.83 11.36 9.32
C LEU A 218 4.23 12.21 10.44
N ARG A 219 4.44 13.52 10.33
CA ARG A 219 3.81 14.53 11.16
C ARG A 219 3.51 15.78 10.32
N ASP A 220 2.30 16.30 10.42
CA ASP A 220 1.88 17.56 9.77
C ASP A 220 2.26 17.65 8.29
N GLY A 221 2.13 16.53 7.57
CA GLY A 221 2.43 16.44 6.15
C GLY A 221 3.92 16.36 5.79
N SER A 222 4.81 16.15 6.76
CA SER A 222 6.25 16.04 6.54
C SER A 222 6.81 14.75 7.16
N ILE A 223 7.95 14.25 6.67
CA ILE A 223 8.68 13.16 7.32
C ILE A 223 9.41 13.75 8.53
N HIS A 224 8.96 13.39 9.72
CA HIS A 224 9.55 13.83 10.97
C HIS A 224 10.77 13.01 11.36
N ARG A 225 10.72 11.69 11.16
CA ARG A 225 11.80 10.76 11.49
C ARG A 225 11.80 9.56 10.56
N GLU A 226 12.97 9.03 10.28
CA GLU A 226 13.19 7.75 9.62
C GLU A 226 13.90 6.80 10.59
N LEU A 227 13.37 5.58 10.71
CA LEU A 227 13.95 4.50 11.51
C LEU A 227 14.32 3.34 10.58
N ARG A 228 15.42 2.63 10.90
CA ARG A 228 15.85 1.45 10.15
C ARG A 228 15.82 0.24 11.06
N HIS A 229 15.11 -0.82 10.62
CA HIS A 229 14.92 -2.05 11.39
C HIS A 229 14.55 -1.80 12.85
N PRO A 230 13.56 -0.93 13.16
CA PRO A 230 13.25 -0.58 14.53
C PRO A 230 12.53 -1.72 15.26
N ALA A 231 12.67 -1.75 16.60
CA ALA A 231 11.76 -2.48 17.46
C ALA A 231 10.42 -1.71 17.61
N PRO A 232 9.30 -2.40 17.96
CA PRO A 232 8.00 -1.74 18.14
C PRO A 232 8.04 -0.56 19.13
N GLU A 233 8.82 -0.66 20.21
CA GLU A 233 8.98 0.37 21.23
C GLU A 233 9.61 1.64 20.66
N GLN A 234 10.58 1.51 19.75
CA GLN A 234 11.23 2.64 19.07
C GLN A 234 10.26 3.35 18.12
N VAL A 235 9.36 2.59 17.47
CA VAL A 235 8.30 3.15 16.63
C VAL A 235 7.33 3.94 17.48
N LEU A 236 6.90 3.38 18.63
CA LEU A 236 6.01 4.03 19.59
C LEU A 236 6.60 5.34 20.11
N GLU A 237 7.87 5.32 20.54
CA GLU A 237 8.58 6.52 21.00
C GLU A 237 8.60 7.61 19.92
N ALA A 238 8.93 7.24 18.68
CA ALA A 238 9.02 8.18 17.57
C ALA A 238 7.66 8.80 17.21
N ILE A 239 6.56 8.03 17.29
CA ILE A 239 5.19 8.54 17.09
C ILE A 239 4.79 9.45 18.26
N SER A 240 5.11 9.09 19.51
CA SER A 240 4.79 9.88 20.70
C SER A 240 5.48 11.25 20.66
N LEU A 241 6.76 11.29 20.29
CA LEU A 241 7.50 12.53 20.09
C LEU A 241 6.93 13.39 18.95
N ALA A 242 6.45 12.74 17.88
CA ALA A 242 5.74 13.42 16.81
C ALA A 242 4.39 14.00 17.26
N GLY A 243 3.69 13.40 18.22
CA GLY A 243 2.42 13.88 18.78
C GLY A 243 2.55 14.96 19.84
N ALA A 244 3.61 14.92 20.68
CA ALA A 244 3.78 15.80 21.85
C ALA A 244 4.23 17.22 21.54
N ALA A 245 4.66 17.52 20.31
CA ALA A 245 5.14 18.85 19.91
C ALA A 245 4.09 19.62 19.07
N ALA A 246 2.80 19.30 19.22
CA ALA A 246 1.66 20.00 18.59
C ALA A 246 1.06 21.04 19.53
#